data_f612272ff2e7e7ec884306c4d6b41c30
#
_entry.id   f612272ff2e7e7ec884306c4d6b41c30
#
_cell.length_a   1.000
_cell.length_b   1.000
_cell.length_c   1.000
_cell.angle_alpha   90.00
_cell.angle_beta   90.00
_cell.angle_gamma   90.00
#
_symmetry.space_group_name_H-M   'P 1'
#
loop_
_entity.id
_entity.type
_entity.pdbx_description
1 polymer ?
#
loop_
_entity_poly.entity_id
_entity_poly.type
_entity_poly.pdbx_seq_one_letter_code
_entity_poly.pdbx_strand_id
1 'polypeptide(L)'
;EIIDRFYTPLLIEHGFIRDPDNQQYGALGDCWKLSPEVGEGSYWTYGQKDLYDIKIHNFSFHEDFMLECSMPECLSITRYDSISGEELSPYRRLSAGCIKTFIGGYAPYKALIHKNIPIRSVGIEIAPAYYEDYLKKLYPEAQINPVDAFRKIDQTSDFPEMSRLLTEIKDYRGEGIAAKLFYEGKVAEAVSMVVEYQKKHPDKPAHKL
;
A
#
# COMPACT_ATOMS: atom_id res chain seq x y z
N GLU A 1 7.96 14.58 -4.28
CA GLU A 1 7.06 13.40 -4.35
C GLU A 1 6.73 12.93 -2.94
N ILE A 2 5.62 12.19 -2.77
CA ILE A 2 5.15 11.70 -1.45
C ILE A 2 6.19 10.77 -0.81
N ILE A 3 6.87 9.96 -1.61
CA ILE A 3 7.96 9.09 -1.15
C ILE A 3 9.08 9.91 -0.53
N ASP A 4 9.54 10.96 -1.20
CA ASP A 4 10.66 11.76 -0.70
C ASP A 4 10.28 12.60 0.52
N ARG A 5 9.07 13.14 0.53
CA ARG A 5 8.61 14.05 1.59
C ARG A 5 8.13 13.33 2.85
N PHE A 6 7.52 12.15 2.70
CA PHE A 6 6.93 11.44 3.81
C PHE A 6 7.62 10.11 4.12
N TYR A 7 7.72 9.21 3.12
CA TYR A 7 8.22 7.85 3.40
C TYR A 7 9.71 7.78 3.64
N THR A 8 10.52 8.53 2.91
CA THR A 8 11.98 8.53 3.12
C THR A 8 12.37 8.94 4.55
N PRO A 9 11.88 10.07 5.10
CA PRO A 9 12.14 10.43 6.50
C PRO A 9 11.66 9.37 7.49
N LEU A 10 10.45 8.85 7.30
CA LEU A 10 9.86 7.83 8.16
C LEU A 10 10.67 6.53 8.17
N LEU A 11 11.13 6.06 7.00
CA LEU A 11 11.97 4.88 6.90
C LEU A 11 13.29 5.05 7.64
N ILE A 12 13.96 6.20 7.47
CA ILE A 12 15.21 6.52 8.17
C ILE A 12 15.00 6.55 9.68
N GLU A 13 13.95 7.20 10.16
CA GLU A 13 13.59 7.26 11.59
C GLU A 13 13.38 5.86 12.18
N HIS A 14 12.81 4.96 11.40
CA HIS A 14 12.52 3.58 11.84
C HIS A 14 13.66 2.57 11.58
N GLY A 15 14.86 3.06 11.27
CA GLY A 15 16.06 2.24 11.15
C GLY A 15 16.24 1.56 9.79
N PHE A 16 15.56 2.01 8.75
CA PHE A 16 15.83 1.56 7.39
C PHE A 16 17.00 2.34 6.78
N ILE A 17 17.83 1.62 6.03
CA ILE A 17 19.00 2.13 5.32
C ILE A 17 18.80 1.85 3.84
N ARG A 18 19.08 2.82 2.98
CA ARG A 18 19.02 2.62 1.51
C ARG A 18 19.94 1.48 1.09
N ASP A 19 19.45 0.64 0.20
CA ASP A 19 20.14 -0.54 -0.35
C ASP A 19 20.10 -0.52 -1.88
N PRO A 20 20.85 0.42 -2.52
CA PRO A 20 20.73 0.71 -3.95
C PRO A 20 21.18 -0.44 -4.85
N ASP A 21 22.00 -1.35 -4.34
CA ASP A 21 22.48 -2.51 -5.09
C ASP A 21 21.48 -3.69 -5.07
N ASN A 22 20.45 -3.60 -4.24
CA ASN A 22 19.43 -4.63 -4.12
C ASN A 22 18.32 -4.41 -5.15
N GLN A 23 18.30 -5.22 -6.19
CA GLN A 23 17.31 -5.20 -7.25
C GLN A 23 16.28 -6.34 -7.15
N GLN A 24 16.11 -6.92 -5.97
CA GLN A 24 15.21 -8.06 -5.75
C GLN A 24 13.80 -7.84 -6.29
N TYR A 25 13.28 -6.61 -6.22
CA TYR A 25 11.93 -6.24 -6.68
C TYR A 25 11.92 -5.38 -7.95
N GLY A 26 13.06 -5.29 -8.65
CA GLY A 26 13.22 -4.54 -9.88
C GLY A 26 14.04 -3.26 -9.72
N ALA A 27 14.57 -2.78 -10.83
CA ALA A 27 15.51 -1.66 -10.88
C ALA A 27 14.83 -0.27 -10.84
N LEU A 28 13.52 -0.19 -10.94
CA LEU A 28 12.81 1.07 -11.12
C LEU A 28 12.54 1.80 -9.79
N GLY A 29 12.39 1.06 -8.71
CA GLY A 29 12.14 1.61 -7.37
C GLY A 29 13.38 1.66 -6.48
N ASP A 30 13.18 2.18 -5.28
CA ASP A 30 14.17 2.24 -4.23
C ASP A 30 14.03 1.07 -3.26
N CYS A 31 15.13 0.36 -3.02
CA CYS A 31 15.20 -0.68 -2.00
C CYS A 31 15.83 -0.15 -0.72
N TRP A 32 15.28 -0.58 0.40
CA TRP A 32 15.73 -0.28 1.75
C TRP A 32 15.88 -1.58 2.52
N LYS A 33 16.83 -1.66 3.42
CA LYS A 33 17.00 -2.77 4.37
C LYS A 33 16.92 -2.26 5.79
N LEU A 34 16.43 -3.07 6.70
CA LEU A 34 16.51 -2.75 8.13
C LEU A 34 17.97 -2.81 8.59
N SER A 35 18.32 -1.89 9.48
CA SER A 35 19.55 -1.98 10.26
C SER A 35 19.55 -3.30 11.05
N PRO A 36 20.68 -4.04 11.09
CA PRO A 36 20.76 -5.30 11.84
C PRO A 36 20.45 -5.19 13.34
N GLU A 37 20.55 -3.99 13.89
CA GLU A 37 20.20 -3.70 15.30
C GLU A 37 18.69 -3.64 15.53
N VAL A 38 17.92 -3.30 14.50
CA VAL A 38 16.45 -3.10 14.57
C VAL A 38 15.70 -4.33 14.09
N GLY A 39 16.22 -4.98 13.05
CA GLY A 39 15.53 -6.11 12.42
C GLY A 39 16.28 -6.64 11.22
N GLU A 40 15.55 -7.33 10.35
CA GLU A 40 16.09 -7.87 9.11
C GLU A 40 15.09 -7.75 7.98
N GLY A 41 15.58 -7.83 6.73
CA GLY A 41 14.76 -7.83 5.53
C GLY A 41 14.71 -6.47 4.83
N SER A 42 13.79 -6.36 3.88
CA SER A 42 13.76 -5.26 2.91
C SER A 42 12.38 -4.62 2.77
N TYR A 43 12.40 -3.36 2.38
CA TYR A 43 11.28 -2.55 1.97
C TYR A 43 11.60 -1.97 0.60
N TRP A 44 10.74 -2.19 -0.38
CA TRP A 44 10.88 -1.61 -1.71
C TRP A 44 9.71 -0.68 -2.02
N THR A 45 9.98 0.43 -2.69
CA THR A 45 8.95 1.38 -3.10
C THR A 45 9.24 1.97 -4.46
N TYR A 46 8.17 2.17 -5.23
CA TYR A 46 8.20 2.87 -6.52
C TYR A 46 7.04 3.86 -6.58
N GLY A 47 7.32 5.11 -6.93
CA GLY A 47 6.32 6.13 -7.09
C GLY A 47 6.32 6.76 -8.48
N GLN A 48 5.13 7.11 -8.97
CA GLN A 48 4.92 7.82 -10.22
C GLN A 48 4.42 9.23 -9.93
N LYS A 49 5.35 10.18 -9.88
CA LYS A 49 5.09 11.58 -9.54
C LYS A 49 4.36 11.68 -8.18
N ASP A 50 3.30 12.51 -8.11
CA ASP A 50 2.43 12.60 -6.93
C ASP A 50 1.08 11.87 -7.15
N LEU A 51 1.03 10.88 -8.06
CA LEU A 51 -0.19 10.16 -8.40
C LEU A 51 -0.40 8.90 -7.57
N TYR A 52 0.61 8.07 -7.48
CA TYR A 52 0.56 6.81 -6.74
C TYR A 52 1.95 6.32 -6.35
N ASP A 53 1.99 5.44 -5.39
CA ASP A 53 3.14 4.59 -5.10
C ASP A 53 2.76 3.12 -4.92
N ILE A 54 3.77 2.27 -5.07
CA ILE A 54 3.69 0.83 -4.90
C ILE A 54 4.73 0.44 -3.86
N LYS A 55 4.36 -0.43 -2.93
CA LYS A 55 5.20 -0.85 -1.82
C LYS A 55 5.24 -2.37 -1.73
N ILE A 56 6.42 -2.92 -1.50
CA ILE A 56 6.63 -4.33 -1.21
C ILE A 56 7.41 -4.43 0.09
N HIS A 57 6.85 -5.11 1.06
CA HIS A 57 7.44 -5.33 2.37
C HIS A 57 7.86 -6.79 2.53
N ASN A 58 9.06 -7.02 3.01
CA ASN A 58 9.55 -8.32 3.42
C ASN A 58 10.60 -8.14 4.52
N PHE A 59 10.15 -7.79 5.73
CA PHE A 59 11.03 -7.53 6.87
C PHE A 59 10.39 -7.93 8.19
N SER A 60 11.20 -8.08 9.24
CA SER A 60 10.76 -8.30 10.61
C SER A 60 11.59 -7.48 11.60
N PHE A 61 10.95 -7.04 12.68
CA PHE A 61 11.62 -6.37 13.79
C PHE A 61 12.09 -7.40 14.83
N HIS A 62 13.20 -7.12 15.51
CA HIS A 62 13.72 -7.94 16.60
C HIS A 62 12.95 -7.74 17.92
N GLU A 63 12.33 -6.56 18.09
CA GLU A 63 11.47 -6.22 19.22
C GLU A 63 10.10 -5.76 18.74
N ASP A 64 9.09 -5.78 19.62
CA ASP A 64 7.78 -5.21 19.33
C ASP A 64 7.95 -3.74 18.95
N PHE A 65 7.32 -3.36 17.83
CA PHE A 65 7.51 -2.05 17.23
C PHE A 65 6.20 -1.25 17.24
N MET A 66 6.24 -0.08 17.88
CA MET A 66 5.13 0.86 17.85
C MET A 66 5.31 1.85 16.70
N LEU A 67 4.47 1.72 15.69
CA LEU A 67 4.38 2.69 14.60
C LEU A 67 3.35 3.75 14.94
N GLU A 68 3.75 5.01 14.96
CA GLU A 68 2.87 6.15 15.08
C GLU A 68 3.27 7.21 14.05
N CYS A 69 2.37 7.54 13.12
CA CYS A 69 2.63 8.55 12.11
C CYS A 69 1.35 9.22 11.61
N SER A 70 1.48 10.46 11.14
CA SER A 70 0.39 11.17 10.47
C SER A 70 0.48 10.89 8.96
N MET A 71 -0.28 9.88 8.51
CA MET A 71 -0.33 9.53 7.09
C MET A 71 -0.88 10.69 6.26
N PRO A 72 -0.30 10.99 5.10
CA PRO A 72 -0.88 11.92 4.16
C PRO A 72 -2.24 11.40 3.67
N GLU A 73 -3.03 12.29 3.09
CA GLU A 73 -4.27 11.89 2.43
C GLU A 73 -3.96 10.93 1.28
N CYS A 74 -4.55 9.75 1.33
CA CYS A 74 -4.33 8.68 0.36
C CYS A 74 -5.41 7.61 0.46
N LEU A 75 -5.51 6.78 -0.59
CA LEU A 75 -6.29 5.55 -0.61
C LEU A 75 -5.32 4.38 -0.82
N SER A 76 -5.19 3.51 0.15
CA SER A 76 -4.29 2.37 0.09
C SER A 76 -5.06 1.05 0.00
N ILE A 77 -4.55 0.14 -0.82
CA ILE A 77 -5.01 -1.24 -0.91
C ILE A 77 -3.81 -2.17 -0.80
N THR A 78 -3.85 -3.07 0.16
CA THR A 78 -2.71 -3.92 0.51
C THR A 78 -3.18 -5.35 0.75
N ARG A 79 -2.38 -6.32 0.28
CA ARG A 79 -2.48 -7.71 0.67
C ARG A 79 -1.29 -8.09 1.55
N TYR A 80 -1.58 -8.67 2.68
CA TYR A 80 -0.58 -9.27 3.55
C TYR A 80 -0.52 -10.77 3.35
N ASP A 81 0.65 -11.28 2.98
CA ASP A 81 0.97 -12.71 2.99
C ASP A 81 1.39 -13.16 4.40
N SER A 82 1.94 -12.24 5.20
CA SER A 82 2.31 -12.44 6.60
C SER A 82 2.30 -11.11 7.35
N ILE A 83 1.72 -11.09 8.53
CA ILE A 83 1.78 -9.98 9.49
C ILE A 83 1.25 -10.44 10.84
N SER A 84 1.74 -9.88 11.93
CA SER A 84 1.15 -9.97 13.27
C SER A 84 1.23 -8.63 13.98
N GLY A 85 0.11 -8.16 14.50
CA GLY A 85 0.02 -6.89 15.19
C GLY A 85 -1.42 -6.39 15.32
N GLU A 86 -1.55 -5.19 15.85
CA GLU A 86 -2.83 -4.50 16.05
C GLU A 86 -2.74 -3.04 15.60
N GLU A 87 -3.75 -2.56 14.91
CA GLU A 87 -4.04 -1.13 14.81
C GLU A 87 -4.76 -0.69 16.09
N LEU A 88 -4.43 0.49 16.61
CA LEU A 88 -4.88 0.92 17.93
C LEU A 88 -5.97 1.99 17.90
N SER A 89 -6.21 2.62 16.75
CA SER A 89 -7.18 3.70 16.64
C SER A 89 -7.86 3.73 15.26
N PRO A 90 -9.03 3.10 15.07
CA PRO A 90 -9.72 2.18 15.99
C PRO A 90 -8.96 0.86 16.15
N TYR A 91 -9.22 0.16 17.25
CA TYR A 91 -8.60 -1.15 17.46
C TYR A 91 -9.02 -2.14 16.39
N ARG A 92 -8.01 -2.77 15.77
CA ARG A 92 -8.21 -3.74 14.71
C ARG A 92 -7.02 -4.69 14.60
N ARG A 93 -7.25 -5.98 14.67
CA ARG A 93 -6.18 -6.97 14.49
C ARG A 93 -5.68 -6.97 13.05
N LEU A 94 -4.37 -6.93 12.89
CA LEU A 94 -3.71 -7.14 11.61
C LEU A 94 -3.56 -8.63 11.35
N SER A 95 -4.03 -9.09 10.19
CA SER A 95 -3.98 -10.51 9.81
C SER A 95 -3.70 -10.66 8.32
N ALA A 96 -3.06 -11.78 7.98
CA ALA A 96 -2.85 -12.17 6.58
C ALA A 96 -4.12 -12.75 5.94
N GLY A 97 -4.11 -12.88 4.60
CA GLY A 97 -5.14 -13.59 3.84
C GLY A 97 -6.38 -12.77 3.47
N CYS A 98 -6.37 -11.46 3.73
CA CYS A 98 -7.43 -10.55 3.27
C CYS A 98 -6.83 -9.35 2.52
N ILE A 99 -7.68 -8.69 1.74
CA ILE A 99 -7.38 -7.37 1.18
C ILE A 99 -7.72 -6.34 2.26
N LYS A 100 -6.73 -5.53 2.59
CA LYS A 100 -6.87 -4.45 3.54
C LYS A 100 -6.82 -3.11 2.83
N THR A 101 -7.73 -2.21 3.17
CA THR A 101 -7.66 -0.82 2.72
C THR A 101 -7.35 0.11 3.89
N PHE A 102 -6.74 1.24 3.56
CA PHE A 102 -6.50 2.32 4.48
C PHE A 102 -6.79 3.66 3.79
N ILE A 103 -7.40 4.56 4.53
CA ILE A 103 -7.71 5.93 4.07
C ILE A 103 -6.94 6.88 4.97
N GLY A 104 -5.88 7.49 4.42
CA GLY A 104 -5.02 8.42 5.13
C GLY A 104 -5.60 9.83 5.24
N GLY A 105 -4.96 10.68 6.04
CA GLY A 105 -5.27 12.11 6.14
C GLY A 105 -6.28 12.50 7.21
N TYR A 106 -6.86 11.54 7.95
CA TYR A 106 -7.94 11.82 8.92
C TYR A 106 -7.50 11.79 10.39
N ALA A 107 -6.62 10.86 10.73
CA ALA A 107 -6.14 10.68 12.10
C ALA A 107 -4.73 10.10 12.08
N PRO A 108 -3.94 10.25 13.16
CA PRO A 108 -2.67 9.56 13.29
C PRO A 108 -2.87 8.04 13.19
N TYR A 109 -2.05 7.41 12.36
CA TYR A 109 -1.99 5.96 12.28
C TYR A 109 -1.16 5.42 13.43
N LYS A 110 -1.72 4.47 14.19
CA LYS A 110 -1.03 3.80 15.29
C LYS A 110 -1.18 2.30 15.16
N ALA A 111 -0.06 1.60 15.17
CA ALA A 111 -0.04 0.14 15.13
C ALA A 111 1.09 -0.44 15.98
N LEU A 112 0.77 -1.48 16.74
CA LEU A 112 1.76 -2.34 17.37
C LEU A 112 2.07 -3.50 16.44
N ILE A 113 3.32 -3.66 16.07
CA ILE A 113 3.82 -4.76 15.23
C ILE A 113 4.59 -5.72 16.10
N HIS A 114 4.23 -7.00 16.08
CA HIS A 114 4.86 -8.01 16.91
C HIS A 114 6.23 -8.43 16.34
N LYS A 115 7.20 -8.57 17.23
CA LYS A 115 8.56 -8.99 16.91
C LYS A 115 8.65 -10.36 16.27
N ASN A 116 9.71 -10.57 15.50
CA ASN A 116 10.09 -11.85 14.90
C ASN A 116 9.02 -12.48 13.99
N ILE A 117 7.98 -11.73 13.63
CA ILE A 117 6.98 -12.16 12.66
C ILE A 117 7.18 -11.33 11.38
N PRO A 118 7.50 -11.96 10.24
CA PRO A 118 7.73 -11.21 9.02
C PRO A 118 6.48 -10.46 8.56
N ILE A 119 6.65 -9.18 8.23
CA ILE A 119 5.69 -8.44 7.43
C ILE A 119 6.01 -8.73 5.98
N ARG A 120 5.13 -9.46 5.30
CA ARG A 120 5.19 -9.71 3.86
C ARG A 120 3.94 -9.15 3.23
N SER A 121 4.08 -8.10 2.46
CA SER A 121 2.94 -7.46 1.82
C SER A 121 3.29 -6.83 0.50
N VAL A 122 2.28 -6.60 -0.30
CA VAL A 122 2.31 -5.79 -1.51
C VAL A 122 1.10 -4.88 -1.50
N GLY A 123 1.30 -3.60 -1.83
CA GLY A 123 0.25 -2.62 -1.81
C GLY A 123 0.42 -1.52 -2.84
N ILE A 124 -0.69 -0.88 -3.16
CA ILE A 124 -0.78 0.33 -3.97
C ILE A 124 -1.34 1.42 -3.07
N GLU A 125 -0.75 2.59 -3.14
CA GLU A 125 -1.26 3.80 -2.49
C GLU A 125 -1.49 4.88 -3.54
N ILE A 126 -2.69 5.47 -3.52
CA ILE A 126 -3.17 6.41 -4.53
C ILE A 126 -3.35 7.76 -3.85
N ALA A 127 -2.68 8.78 -4.40
CA ALA A 127 -2.79 10.15 -3.90
C ALA A 127 -4.05 10.86 -4.43
N PRO A 128 -4.54 11.91 -3.75
CA PRO A 128 -5.68 12.70 -4.21
C PRO A 128 -5.55 13.20 -5.66
N ALA A 129 -4.35 13.57 -6.07
CA ALA A 129 -4.07 14.01 -7.45
C ALA A 129 -4.45 12.96 -8.51
N TYR A 130 -4.45 11.66 -8.17
CA TYR A 130 -4.88 10.61 -9.08
C TYR A 130 -6.39 10.63 -9.30
N TYR A 131 -7.19 10.63 -8.23
CA TYR A 131 -8.65 10.50 -8.33
C TYR A 131 -9.38 11.83 -8.38
N GLU A 132 -8.83 12.92 -7.87
CA GLU A 132 -9.45 14.24 -7.91
C GLU A 132 -9.10 15.04 -9.17
N ASP A 133 -7.87 14.90 -9.69
CA ASP A 133 -7.39 15.64 -10.84
C ASP A 133 -7.27 14.76 -12.09
N TYR A 134 -6.44 13.72 -12.04
CA TYR A 134 -6.09 12.92 -13.22
C TYR A 134 -7.31 12.19 -13.79
N LEU A 135 -8.04 11.42 -12.96
CA LEU A 135 -9.24 10.71 -13.42
C LEU A 135 -10.36 11.64 -13.84
N LYS A 136 -10.59 12.76 -13.13
CA LYS A 136 -11.63 13.73 -13.49
C LYS A 136 -11.34 14.43 -14.82
N LYS A 137 -10.07 14.67 -15.15
CA LYS A 137 -9.70 15.22 -16.47
C LYS A 137 -9.96 14.24 -17.61
N LEU A 138 -9.73 12.95 -17.38
CA LEU A 138 -9.97 11.92 -18.39
C LEU A 138 -11.45 11.56 -18.54
N TYR A 139 -12.20 11.60 -17.45
CA TYR A 139 -13.59 11.14 -17.36
C TYR A 139 -14.45 12.15 -16.58
N PRO A 140 -14.69 13.37 -17.12
CA PRO A 140 -15.33 14.45 -16.37
C PRO A 140 -16.78 14.14 -15.97
N GLU A 141 -17.47 13.26 -16.70
CA GLU A 141 -18.84 12.83 -16.40
C GLU A 141 -18.91 11.68 -15.38
N ALA A 142 -17.78 11.08 -15.02
CA ALA A 142 -17.78 9.93 -14.12
C ALA A 142 -18.03 10.36 -12.68
N GLN A 143 -19.15 9.94 -12.11
CA GLN A 143 -19.46 10.09 -10.68
C GLN A 143 -18.86 8.91 -9.89
N ILE A 144 -17.56 8.97 -9.63
CA ILE A 144 -16.88 7.96 -8.83
C ILE A 144 -16.59 8.55 -7.45
N ASN A 145 -17.05 7.86 -6.40
CA ASN A 145 -16.56 8.12 -5.05
C ASN A 145 -15.57 7.01 -4.64
N PRO A 146 -14.27 7.18 -4.91
CA PRO A 146 -13.29 6.14 -4.65
C PRO A 146 -13.13 5.86 -3.16
N VAL A 147 -13.32 6.85 -2.30
CA VAL A 147 -13.22 6.69 -0.83
C VAL A 147 -14.25 5.68 -0.32
N ASP A 148 -15.52 5.83 -0.73
CA ASP A 148 -16.57 4.89 -0.35
C ASP A 148 -16.34 3.49 -0.92
N ALA A 149 -15.80 3.40 -2.14
CA ALA A 149 -15.47 2.13 -2.76
C ALA A 149 -14.38 1.39 -1.96
N PHE A 150 -13.31 2.08 -1.55
CA PHE A 150 -12.25 1.51 -0.72
C PHE A 150 -12.75 1.05 0.65
N ARG A 151 -13.65 1.80 1.29
CA ARG A 151 -14.27 1.39 2.55
C ARG A 151 -15.05 0.08 2.46
N LYS A 152 -15.70 -0.17 1.32
CA LYS A 152 -16.53 -1.37 1.12
C LYS A 152 -15.73 -2.65 0.98
N ILE A 153 -14.49 -2.59 0.51
CA ILE A 153 -13.64 -3.76 0.31
C ILE A 153 -12.70 -4.05 1.48
N ASP A 154 -12.64 -3.17 2.46
CA ASP A 154 -11.72 -3.35 3.60
C ASP A 154 -11.97 -4.69 4.31
N GLN A 155 -10.89 -5.40 4.61
CA GLN A 155 -10.88 -6.71 5.26
C GLN A 155 -11.69 -7.80 4.52
N THR A 156 -11.85 -7.71 3.21
CA THR A 156 -12.45 -8.79 2.44
C THR A 156 -11.42 -9.86 2.08
N SER A 157 -11.79 -11.12 2.22
CA SER A 157 -11.05 -12.27 1.68
C SER A 157 -11.59 -12.72 0.31
N ASP A 158 -12.77 -12.23 -0.08
CA ASP A 158 -13.45 -12.58 -1.32
C ASP A 158 -13.13 -11.59 -2.45
N PHE A 159 -11.85 -11.49 -2.78
CA PHE A 159 -11.38 -10.66 -3.89
C PHE A 159 -10.15 -11.28 -4.59
N PRO A 160 -10.33 -12.47 -5.19
CA PRO A 160 -9.21 -13.21 -5.79
C PRO A 160 -8.54 -12.48 -6.96
N GLU A 161 -9.29 -11.68 -7.74
CA GLU A 161 -8.75 -10.91 -8.84
C GLU A 161 -7.76 -9.85 -8.36
N MET A 162 -8.11 -9.11 -7.31
CA MET A 162 -7.22 -8.13 -6.69
C MET A 162 -5.98 -8.81 -6.08
N SER A 163 -6.15 -9.95 -5.43
CA SER A 163 -5.03 -10.73 -4.88
C SER A 163 -4.05 -11.16 -5.96
N ARG A 164 -4.56 -11.57 -7.14
CA ARG A 164 -3.74 -11.93 -8.29
C ARG A 164 -3.00 -10.72 -8.85
N LEU A 165 -3.69 -9.59 -9.05
CA LEU A 165 -3.08 -8.34 -9.52
C LEU A 165 -1.92 -7.92 -8.63
N LEU A 166 -2.10 -7.93 -7.30
CA LEU A 166 -1.06 -7.58 -6.36
C LEU A 166 0.11 -8.59 -6.39
N THR A 167 -0.17 -9.87 -6.62
CA THR A 167 0.88 -10.88 -6.84
C THR A 167 1.69 -10.59 -8.10
N GLU A 168 1.03 -10.25 -9.20
CA GLU A 168 1.70 -9.89 -10.46
C GLU A 168 2.62 -8.68 -10.27
N ILE A 169 2.20 -7.67 -9.51
CA ILE A 169 3.05 -6.53 -9.13
C ILE A 169 4.29 -6.98 -8.36
N LYS A 170 4.10 -7.82 -7.33
CA LYS A 170 5.19 -8.33 -6.49
C LYS A 170 6.22 -9.12 -7.28
N ASP A 171 5.78 -9.88 -8.27
CA ASP A 171 6.62 -10.80 -9.04
C ASP A 171 7.23 -10.17 -10.31
N TYR A 172 6.78 -8.97 -10.69
CA TYR A 172 7.26 -8.30 -11.89
C TYR A 172 8.72 -7.82 -11.74
N ARG A 173 9.52 -7.99 -12.80
CA ARG A 173 10.96 -7.63 -12.85
C ARG A 173 11.36 -6.94 -14.14
N GLY A 174 10.43 -6.30 -14.84
CA GLY A 174 10.72 -5.53 -16.03
C GLY A 174 11.45 -4.22 -15.70
N GLU A 175 11.96 -3.55 -16.73
CA GLU A 175 12.81 -2.37 -16.61
C GLU A 175 12.34 -1.23 -17.54
N GLY A 176 12.86 -0.04 -17.27
CA GLY A 176 12.68 1.14 -18.13
C GLY A 176 11.21 1.51 -18.36
N ILE A 177 10.89 1.91 -19.58
CA ILE A 177 9.53 2.35 -19.95
C ILE A 177 8.51 1.23 -19.83
N ALA A 178 8.90 -0.01 -20.11
CA ALA A 178 8.00 -1.16 -19.99
C ALA A 178 7.51 -1.34 -18.54
N ALA A 179 8.40 -1.18 -17.55
CA ALA A 179 8.03 -1.25 -16.14
C ALA A 179 7.11 -0.09 -15.74
N LYS A 180 7.37 1.12 -16.21
CA LYS A 180 6.50 2.28 -15.95
C LYS A 180 5.08 2.04 -16.45
N LEU A 181 4.94 1.58 -17.69
CA LEU A 181 3.63 1.25 -18.30
C LEU A 181 2.95 0.09 -17.58
N PHE A 182 3.71 -0.93 -17.16
CA PHE A 182 3.17 -2.04 -16.38
C PHE A 182 2.54 -1.55 -15.08
N TYR A 183 3.27 -0.79 -14.27
CA TYR A 183 2.75 -0.29 -12.98
C TYR A 183 1.59 0.67 -13.16
N GLU A 184 1.66 1.58 -14.14
CA GLU A 184 0.55 2.48 -14.46
C GLU A 184 -0.73 1.71 -14.84
N GLY A 185 -0.59 0.68 -15.69
CA GLY A 185 -1.68 -0.21 -16.07
C GLY A 185 -2.26 -0.97 -14.88
N LYS A 186 -1.41 -1.49 -13.98
CA LYS A 186 -1.85 -2.21 -12.78
C LYS A 186 -2.58 -1.32 -11.77
N VAL A 187 -2.15 -0.08 -11.61
CA VAL A 187 -2.87 0.90 -10.76
C VAL A 187 -4.26 1.21 -11.34
N ALA A 188 -4.34 1.45 -12.64
CA ALA A 188 -5.63 1.69 -13.32
C ALA A 188 -6.56 0.47 -13.22
N GLU A 189 -6.03 -0.74 -13.41
CA GLU A 189 -6.74 -2.01 -13.26
C GLU A 189 -7.27 -2.18 -11.82
N ALA A 190 -6.44 -1.92 -10.81
CA ALA A 190 -6.84 -1.99 -9.40
C ALA A 190 -7.98 -1.02 -9.08
N VAL A 191 -7.92 0.23 -9.54
CA VAL A 191 -8.98 1.21 -9.34
C VAL A 191 -10.27 0.77 -10.04
N SER A 192 -10.17 0.25 -11.27
CA SER A 192 -11.31 -0.31 -12.00
C SER A 192 -11.98 -1.45 -11.23
N MET A 193 -11.20 -2.39 -10.68
CA MET A 193 -11.71 -3.49 -9.87
C MET A 193 -12.45 -3.01 -8.61
N VAL A 194 -11.93 -1.99 -7.93
CA VAL A 194 -12.56 -1.42 -6.73
C VAL A 194 -13.91 -0.78 -7.08
N VAL A 195 -13.95 0.00 -8.15
CA VAL A 195 -15.19 0.63 -8.63
C VAL A 195 -16.24 -0.40 -9.03
N GLU A 196 -15.82 -1.46 -9.74
CA GLU A 196 -16.72 -2.53 -10.15
C GLU A 196 -17.22 -3.38 -8.97
N TYR A 197 -16.35 -3.64 -7.99
CA TYR A 197 -16.74 -4.30 -6.75
C TYR A 197 -17.83 -3.53 -6.01
N GLN A 198 -17.71 -2.21 -5.93
CA GLN A 198 -18.72 -1.34 -5.32
C GLN A 198 -20.08 -1.48 -6.00
N LYS A 199 -20.11 -1.53 -7.33
CA LYS A 199 -21.35 -1.70 -8.10
C LYS A 199 -22.02 -3.05 -7.85
N LYS A 200 -21.23 -4.11 -7.73
CA LYS A 200 -21.72 -5.48 -7.47
C LYS A 200 -22.21 -5.69 -6.03
N HIS A 201 -21.76 -4.86 -5.08
CA HIS A 201 -22.08 -4.98 -3.65
C HIS A 201 -22.62 -3.65 -3.08
N PRO A 202 -23.73 -3.10 -3.63
CA PRO A 202 -24.23 -1.79 -3.24
C PRO A 202 -24.65 -1.71 -1.76
N ASP A 203 -25.16 -2.81 -1.18
CA ASP A 203 -25.73 -2.88 0.17
C ASP A 203 -24.70 -3.25 1.25
N LYS A 204 -23.45 -3.54 0.87
CA LYS A 204 -22.42 -3.84 1.85
C LYS A 204 -22.08 -2.56 2.64
N PRO A 205 -22.33 -2.55 3.98
CA PRO A 205 -22.08 -1.34 4.75
C PRO A 205 -20.60 -0.98 4.68
N ALA A 206 -20.32 0.32 4.54
CA ALA A 206 -18.96 0.81 4.66
C ALA A 206 -18.46 0.56 6.10
N HIS A 207 -17.28 -0.03 6.26
CA HIS A 207 -16.66 -0.12 7.57
C HIS A 207 -16.43 1.30 8.10
N LYS A 208 -16.87 1.56 9.35
CA LYS A 208 -16.61 2.84 9.97
C LYS A 208 -15.12 2.98 10.24
N LEU A 209 -14.59 4.14 9.87
CA LEU A 209 -13.24 4.55 10.26
C LEU A 209 -13.15 4.77 11.76
#